data_e4f6a30445e821b20c691741070ba122
#
_entry.id   e4f6a30445e821b20c691741070ba122
#
_cell.length_a   1.000
_cell.length_b   1.000
_cell.length_c   1.000
_cell.angle_alpha   90.00
_cell.angle_beta   90.00
_cell.angle_gamma   90.00
#
_symmetry.space_group_name_H-M   'P 1'
#
loop_
_entity.id
_entity.type
_entity.pdbx_description
1 polymer ?
#
loop_
_entity_poly.entity_id
_entity_poly.type
_entity_poly.pdbx_seq_one_letter_code
_entity_poly.pdbx_strand_id
1 'polypeptide(L)'
;PELKKRIESQTKHTVVIQELHAGQVAKVTEVLEATRDGLLDIGFTCLIFEPSNGFVNNFTLMVPFSSPDAKVVTKAAIKTYEKFPELTAYFEKDFNQKFLGGSCLNNYGIGTNFKWSKFSDLKGRKIAGAGINLDWIKGGATPVASNLNKAYQSIQTGVYEGYLSASPWWYAFKLNEVAPYYTKTDFGAQFFNSVSINMDTFKKLPKEVQAIVVQLGKEWAMVTAEVCAKNDAMGISKLKELGVDVSIFTAKTPNPAPAI
;
A
#
# COMPACT_ATOMS: atom_id res chain seq x y z
N PRO A 1 -3.21 3.79 -15.14
CA PRO A 1 -3.04 4.03 -16.62
C PRO A 1 -2.47 2.81 -17.34
N GLU A 2 -1.45 2.12 -16.81
CA GLU A 2 -0.82 1.00 -17.51
C GLU A 2 -1.73 -0.23 -17.63
N LEU A 3 -2.44 -0.61 -16.56
CA LEU A 3 -3.39 -1.72 -16.60
C LEU A 3 -4.52 -1.44 -17.59
N LYS A 4 -5.06 -0.22 -17.62
CA LYS A 4 -6.02 0.25 -18.62
C LYS A 4 -5.52 0.04 -20.03
N LYS A 5 -4.32 0.56 -20.36
CA LYS A 5 -3.72 0.44 -21.70
C LYS A 5 -3.61 -1.02 -22.13
N ARG A 6 -3.19 -1.90 -21.24
CA ARG A 6 -3.04 -3.33 -21.53
C ARG A 6 -4.39 -4.00 -21.78
N ILE A 7 -5.40 -3.72 -20.96
CA ILE A 7 -6.75 -4.26 -21.15
C ILE A 7 -7.32 -3.77 -22.49
N GLU A 8 -7.31 -2.46 -22.75
CA GLU A 8 -7.85 -1.89 -23.98
C GLU A 8 -7.14 -2.42 -25.22
N SER A 9 -5.81 -2.51 -25.20
CA SER A 9 -5.02 -3.04 -26.33
C SER A 9 -5.30 -4.53 -26.59
N GLN A 10 -5.27 -5.37 -25.56
CA GLN A 10 -5.46 -6.82 -25.72
C GLN A 10 -6.90 -7.19 -26.08
N THR A 11 -7.86 -6.38 -25.68
CA THR A 11 -9.27 -6.54 -26.09
C THR A 11 -9.60 -5.86 -27.42
N LYS A 12 -8.59 -5.36 -28.15
CA LYS A 12 -8.77 -4.60 -29.41
C LYS A 12 -9.77 -3.44 -29.25
N HIS A 13 -9.72 -2.76 -28.09
CA HIS A 13 -10.63 -1.67 -27.71
C HIS A 13 -12.13 -2.03 -27.70
N THR A 14 -12.49 -3.31 -27.58
CA THR A 14 -13.88 -3.71 -27.30
C THR A 14 -14.28 -3.44 -25.86
N VAL A 15 -13.30 -3.30 -24.96
CA VAL A 15 -13.46 -2.80 -23.59
C VAL A 15 -12.73 -1.48 -23.49
N VAL A 16 -13.42 -0.46 -22.99
CA VAL A 16 -12.87 0.88 -22.70
C VAL A 16 -12.97 1.13 -21.22
N ILE A 17 -11.88 1.54 -20.59
CA ILE A 17 -11.82 1.82 -19.16
C ILE A 17 -11.85 3.33 -18.92
N GLN A 18 -12.85 3.78 -18.20
CA GLN A 18 -12.88 5.13 -17.64
C GLN A 18 -12.20 5.11 -16.26
N GLU A 19 -11.10 5.84 -16.13
CA GLU A 19 -10.42 5.98 -14.83
C GLU A 19 -11.06 7.08 -13.99
N LEU A 20 -11.38 6.74 -12.75
CA LEU A 20 -11.96 7.64 -11.74
C LEU A 20 -10.97 7.76 -10.58
N HIS A 21 -10.44 8.95 -10.37
CA HIS A 21 -9.34 9.19 -9.41
C HIS A 21 -9.79 10.02 -8.21
N ALA A 22 -8.94 10.02 -7.18
CA ALA A 22 -9.00 10.93 -6.04
C ALA A 22 -10.36 10.99 -5.32
N GLY A 23 -11.08 9.87 -5.28
CA GLY A 23 -12.36 9.81 -4.55
C GLY A 23 -13.54 10.44 -5.30
N GLN A 24 -13.48 10.58 -6.62
CA GLN A 24 -14.58 11.12 -7.44
C GLN A 24 -15.89 10.33 -7.28
N VAL A 25 -15.80 9.02 -7.04
CA VAL A 25 -16.97 8.13 -6.90
C VAL A 25 -17.04 7.53 -5.49
N ALA A 26 -15.90 7.09 -4.95
CA ALA A 26 -15.83 6.49 -3.63
C ALA A 26 -14.56 6.92 -2.90
N LYS A 27 -14.62 7.12 -1.59
CA LYS A 27 -13.43 7.35 -0.76
C LYS A 27 -12.59 6.08 -0.69
N VAL A 28 -11.31 6.21 -0.35
CA VAL A 28 -10.38 5.07 -0.24
C VAL A 28 -10.87 3.97 0.72
N THR A 29 -11.68 4.33 1.70
CA THR A 29 -12.32 3.43 2.68
C THR A 29 -13.68 2.88 2.24
N GLU A 30 -14.13 3.16 1.02
CA GLU A 30 -15.46 2.79 0.51
C GLU A 30 -15.36 2.02 -0.81
N VAL A 31 -14.14 1.82 -1.33
CA VAL A 31 -13.93 1.19 -2.66
C VAL A 31 -14.40 -0.26 -2.69
N LEU A 32 -14.23 -0.99 -1.58
CA LEU A 32 -14.64 -2.39 -1.49
C LEU A 32 -16.16 -2.53 -1.68
N GLU A 33 -16.94 -1.75 -0.94
CA GLU A 33 -18.40 -1.73 -1.02
C GLU A 33 -18.89 -1.14 -2.35
N ALA A 34 -18.28 -0.05 -2.81
CA ALA A 34 -18.64 0.57 -4.09
C ALA A 34 -18.46 -0.40 -5.28
N THR A 35 -17.44 -1.27 -5.22
CA THR A 35 -17.25 -2.32 -6.21
C THR A 35 -18.26 -3.46 -6.04
N ARG A 36 -18.55 -3.87 -4.79
CA ARG A 36 -19.58 -4.86 -4.49
C ARG A 36 -20.93 -4.47 -5.06
N ASP A 37 -21.32 -3.21 -4.85
CA ASP A 37 -22.64 -2.69 -5.19
C ASP A 37 -22.75 -2.25 -6.67
N GLY A 38 -21.67 -2.41 -7.46
CA GLY A 38 -21.63 -2.10 -8.88
C GLY A 38 -21.54 -0.61 -9.20
N LEU A 39 -21.22 0.24 -8.23
CA LEU A 39 -20.93 1.65 -8.45
C LEU A 39 -19.58 1.82 -9.19
N LEU A 40 -18.67 0.88 -8.96
CA LEU A 40 -17.41 0.70 -9.69
C LEU A 40 -17.40 -0.69 -10.32
N ASP A 41 -17.07 -0.78 -11.61
CA ASP A 41 -16.86 -2.07 -12.28
C ASP A 41 -15.57 -2.73 -11.77
N ILE A 42 -14.50 -1.97 -11.65
CA ILE A 42 -13.19 -2.43 -11.13
C ILE A 42 -12.78 -1.55 -9.97
N GLY A 43 -12.50 -2.16 -8.82
CA GLY A 43 -12.00 -1.50 -7.63
C GLY A 43 -10.50 -1.75 -7.42
N PHE A 44 -9.77 -0.70 -7.06
CA PHE A 44 -8.44 -0.79 -6.48
C PHE A 44 -8.55 -0.52 -4.98
N THR A 45 -8.69 -1.58 -4.20
CA THR A 45 -8.97 -1.50 -2.76
C THR A 45 -7.68 -1.53 -1.95
N CYS A 46 -7.51 -0.55 -1.09
CA CYS A 46 -6.40 -0.47 -0.16
C CYS A 46 -6.81 -1.16 1.16
N LEU A 47 -6.52 -2.46 1.26
CA LEU A 47 -7.03 -3.33 2.34
C LEU A 47 -6.53 -2.97 3.74
N ILE A 48 -5.50 -2.14 3.86
CA ILE A 48 -5.06 -1.60 5.17
C ILE A 48 -6.16 -0.77 5.87
N PHE A 49 -7.09 -0.20 5.09
CA PHE A 49 -8.24 0.54 5.60
C PHE A 49 -9.48 -0.34 5.81
N GLU A 50 -9.35 -1.64 5.54
CA GLU A 50 -10.38 -2.66 5.73
C GLU A 50 -9.97 -3.66 6.82
N PRO A 51 -9.80 -3.22 8.09
CA PRO A 51 -9.22 -4.07 9.13
C PRO A 51 -10.09 -5.29 9.48
N SER A 52 -11.40 -5.21 9.24
CA SER A 52 -12.32 -6.34 9.46
C SER A 52 -12.48 -7.20 8.22
N ASN A 53 -12.77 -6.57 7.08
CA ASN A 53 -13.09 -7.26 5.83
C ASN A 53 -11.84 -7.77 5.10
N GLY A 54 -10.73 -7.04 5.17
CA GLY A 54 -9.48 -7.36 4.50
C GLY A 54 -8.39 -7.94 5.40
N PHE A 55 -8.73 -8.33 6.65
CA PHE A 55 -7.74 -8.71 7.65
C PHE A 55 -6.76 -9.77 7.16
N VAL A 56 -7.27 -10.88 6.65
CA VAL A 56 -6.43 -11.99 6.18
C VAL A 56 -5.54 -11.64 4.98
N ASN A 57 -5.93 -10.65 4.18
CA ASN A 57 -5.15 -10.19 3.03
C ASN A 57 -4.09 -9.13 3.40
N ASN A 58 -4.10 -8.68 4.64
CA ASN A 58 -3.08 -7.80 5.20
C ASN A 58 -1.87 -8.57 5.80
N PHE A 59 -1.69 -9.84 5.45
CA PHE A 59 -0.68 -10.72 6.05
C PHE A 59 0.75 -10.19 5.93
N THR A 60 1.10 -9.43 4.88
CA THR A 60 2.45 -8.85 4.77
C THR A 60 2.69 -7.76 5.83
N LEU A 61 1.64 -7.05 6.25
CA LEU A 61 1.72 -6.04 7.31
C LEU A 61 1.95 -6.66 8.70
N MET A 62 1.60 -7.94 8.86
CA MET A 62 1.78 -8.67 10.12
C MET A 62 3.21 -9.20 10.29
N VAL A 63 4.05 -9.11 9.24
CA VAL A 63 5.44 -9.58 9.25
C VAL A 63 6.37 -8.42 8.84
N PRO A 64 6.48 -7.35 9.65
CA PRO A 64 7.41 -6.27 9.38
C PRO A 64 8.85 -6.80 9.34
N PHE A 65 9.72 -6.10 8.62
CA PHE A 65 11.14 -6.47 8.42
C PHE A 65 11.35 -7.76 7.62
N SER A 66 10.34 -8.29 6.94
CA SER A 66 10.47 -9.51 6.13
C SER A 66 11.41 -9.32 4.94
N SER A 67 11.21 -8.29 4.15
CA SER A 67 12.12 -7.89 3.07
C SER A 67 11.86 -6.45 2.62
N PRO A 68 12.90 -5.65 2.38
CA PRO A 68 12.77 -4.35 1.72
C PRO A 68 12.58 -4.48 0.20
N ASP A 69 12.79 -5.65 -0.38
CA ASP A 69 12.69 -5.91 -1.82
C ASP A 69 11.25 -6.21 -2.22
N ALA A 70 10.64 -5.26 -2.94
CA ALA A 70 9.28 -5.36 -3.46
C ALA A 70 9.03 -6.61 -4.32
N LYS A 71 10.03 -7.06 -5.09
CA LYS A 71 9.91 -8.25 -5.95
C LYS A 71 9.89 -9.54 -5.12
N VAL A 72 10.69 -9.60 -4.06
CA VAL A 72 10.72 -10.75 -3.13
C VAL A 72 9.38 -10.87 -2.41
N VAL A 73 8.89 -9.78 -1.84
CA VAL A 73 7.60 -9.75 -1.13
C VAL A 73 6.45 -10.12 -2.07
N THR A 74 6.44 -9.57 -3.28
CA THR A 74 5.39 -9.87 -4.27
C THR A 74 5.38 -11.34 -4.68
N LYS A 75 6.55 -11.93 -4.94
CA LYS A 75 6.63 -13.37 -5.26
C LYS A 75 6.15 -14.24 -4.11
N ALA A 76 6.50 -13.88 -2.87
CA ALA A 76 6.02 -14.58 -1.69
C ALA A 76 4.49 -14.46 -1.55
N ALA A 77 3.94 -13.26 -1.75
CA ALA A 77 2.51 -13.01 -1.69
C ALA A 77 1.74 -13.79 -2.76
N ILE A 78 2.21 -13.80 -4.02
CA ILE A 78 1.59 -14.59 -5.10
C ILE A 78 1.52 -16.07 -4.71
N LYS A 79 2.63 -16.65 -4.23
CA LYS A 79 2.66 -18.05 -3.78
C LYS A 79 1.72 -18.30 -2.60
N THR A 80 1.54 -17.32 -1.72
CA THR A 80 0.59 -17.42 -0.61
C THR A 80 -0.85 -17.48 -1.14
N TYR A 81 -1.22 -16.62 -2.07
CA TYR A 81 -2.53 -16.65 -2.72
C TYR A 81 -2.78 -17.94 -3.51
N GLU A 82 -1.75 -18.49 -4.16
CA GLU A 82 -1.85 -19.78 -4.86
C GLU A 82 -2.06 -20.96 -3.90
N LYS A 83 -1.39 -20.92 -2.74
CA LYS A 83 -1.47 -21.99 -1.74
C LYS A 83 -2.76 -21.94 -0.91
N PHE A 84 -3.32 -20.77 -0.71
CA PHE A 84 -4.49 -20.53 0.15
C PHE A 84 -5.60 -19.82 -0.65
N PRO A 85 -6.37 -20.57 -1.47
CA PRO A 85 -7.42 -20.00 -2.32
C PRO A 85 -8.54 -19.33 -1.51
N GLU A 86 -8.70 -19.67 -0.24
CA GLU A 86 -9.63 -19.01 0.68
C GLU A 86 -9.34 -17.51 0.86
N LEU A 87 -8.10 -17.07 0.65
CA LEU A 87 -7.73 -15.64 0.68
C LEU A 87 -8.39 -14.81 -0.42
N THR A 88 -8.88 -15.45 -1.48
CA THR A 88 -9.59 -14.78 -2.57
C THR A 88 -11.06 -15.16 -2.64
N ALA A 89 -11.42 -16.34 -2.12
CA ALA A 89 -12.81 -16.85 -2.17
C ALA A 89 -13.80 -15.91 -1.46
N TYR A 90 -13.39 -15.24 -0.39
CA TYR A 90 -14.27 -14.33 0.32
C TYR A 90 -14.66 -13.10 -0.53
N PHE A 91 -13.82 -12.65 -1.48
CA PHE A 91 -14.20 -11.58 -2.40
C PHE A 91 -15.42 -11.96 -3.25
N GLU A 92 -15.47 -13.21 -3.71
CA GLU A 92 -16.61 -13.73 -4.48
C GLU A 92 -17.84 -13.93 -3.60
N LYS A 93 -17.65 -14.52 -2.41
CA LYS A 93 -18.72 -14.92 -1.51
C LYS A 93 -19.38 -13.75 -0.78
N ASP A 94 -18.56 -12.86 -0.22
CA ASP A 94 -19.02 -11.84 0.71
C ASP A 94 -19.10 -10.45 0.07
N PHE A 95 -18.38 -10.24 -1.04
CA PHE A 95 -18.28 -8.94 -1.71
C PHE A 95 -18.67 -8.92 -3.18
N ASN A 96 -19.27 -10.00 -3.72
CA ASN A 96 -19.69 -10.08 -5.13
C ASN A 96 -18.60 -9.59 -6.10
N GLN A 97 -17.32 -9.93 -5.84
CA GLN A 97 -16.18 -9.48 -6.62
C GLN A 97 -15.30 -10.66 -7.01
N LYS A 98 -14.78 -10.62 -8.22
CA LYS A 98 -13.69 -11.51 -8.61
C LYS A 98 -12.36 -10.83 -8.34
N PHE A 99 -11.56 -11.45 -7.48
CA PHE A 99 -10.16 -11.01 -7.27
C PHE A 99 -9.37 -11.25 -8.55
N LEU A 100 -8.76 -10.20 -9.09
CA LEU A 100 -7.93 -10.26 -10.29
C LEU A 100 -6.44 -10.36 -9.94
N GLY A 101 -6.02 -9.68 -8.87
CA GLY A 101 -4.65 -9.67 -8.41
C GLY A 101 -4.45 -8.66 -7.30
N GLY A 102 -3.23 -8.66 -6.74
CA GLY A 102 -2.83 -7.65 -5.78
C GLY A 102 -1.78 -6.70 -6.35
N SER A 103 -1.38 -5.73 -5.57
CA SER A 103 -0.28 -4.85 -5.94
C SER A 103 0.70 -4.65 -4.80
N CYS A 104 1.97 -4.54 -5.18
CA CYS A 104 3.03 -4.20 -4.26
C CYS A 104 3.02 -2.73 -3.90
N LEU A 105 3.49 -2.45 -2.71
CA LEU A 105 3.80 -1.13 -2.20
C LEU A 105 5.27 -1.05 -1.79
N ASN A 106 5.75 0.18 -1.75
CA ASN A 106 7.12 0.52 -1.47
C ASN A 106 7.57 0.07 -0.06
N ASN A 107 8.88 0.04 0.14
CA ASN A 107 9.48 -0.18 1.45
C ASN A 107 9.20 0.99 2.41
N TYR A 108 8.64 0.68 3.56
CA TYR A 108 8.25 1.67 4.55
C TYR A 108 9.41 2.11 5.46
N GLY A 109 9.39 3.39 5.79
CA GLY A 109 10.23 4.04 6.78
C GLY A 109 9.42 4.99 7.66
N ILE A 110 10.10 5.84 8.41
CA ILE A 110 9.49 6.86 9.25
C ILE A 110 10.05 8.23 8.90
N GLY A 111 9.17 9.15 8.51
CA GLY A 111 9.54 10.56 8.42
C GLY A 111 9.04 11.33 9.64
N THR A 112 9.81 12.33 10.09
CA THR A 112 9.53 13.08 11.32
C THR A 112 9.94 14.54 11.21
N ASN A 113 9.34 15.40 12.04
CA ASN A 113 9.75 16.80 12.19
C ASN A 113 10.87 16.98 13.24
N PHE A 114 11.36 15.92 13.83
CA PHE A 114 12.49 15.90 14.78
C PHE A 114 13.47 14.78 14.40
N LYS A 115 14.73 14.94 14.81
CA LYS A 115 15.78 13.94 14.58
C LYS A 115 15.72 12.86 15.65
N TRP A 116 15.92 11.59 15.24
CA TRP A 116 16.01 10.44 16.13
C TRP A 116 17.01 9.42 15.58
N SER A 117 17.52 8.54 16.44
CA SER A 117 18.57 7.57 16.07
C SER A 117 18.29 6.15 16.55
N LYS A 118 17.49 5.99 17.60
CA LYS A 118 17.09 4.70 18.15
C LYS A 118 15.60 4.71 18.47
N PHE A 119 14.97 3.56 18.47
CA PHE A 119 13.52 3.42 18.64
C PHE A 119 13.00 4.02 19.96
N SER A 120 13.84 3.98 21.02
CA SER A 120 13.50 4.61 22.30
C SER A 120 13.37 6.14 22.24
N ASP A 121 13.95 6.80 21.24
CA ASP A 121 13.83 8.25 21.05
C ASP A 121 12.42 8.66 20.61
N LEU A 122 11.64 7.68 20.11
CA LEU A 122 10.24 7.86 19.73
C LEU A 122 9.28 7.84 20.92
N LYS A 123 9.77 7.51 22.13
CA LYS A 123 8.92 7.42 23.34
C LYS A 123 8.23 8.76 23.63
N GLY A 124 6.89 8.71 23.70
CA GLY A 124 6.05 9.88 23.90
C GLY A 124 5.80 10.73 22.65
N ARG A 125 6.47 10.44 21.52
CA ARG A 125 6.23 11.12 20.24
C ARG A 125 5.01 10.54 19.54
N LYS A 126 4.21 11.39 18.93
CA LYS A 126 3.04 10.98 18.15
C LYS A 126 3.46 10.68 16.72
N ILE A 127 3.39 9.43 16.32
CA ILE A 127 3.68 8.99 14.94
C ILE A 127 2.42 8.40 14.33
N ALA A 128 2.05 8.93 13.16
CA ALA A 128 0.85 8.49 12.48
C ALA A 128 1.12 7.38 11.45
N GLY A 129 0.07 6.67 11.10
CA GLY A 129 0.06 5.63 10.07
C GLY A 129 -1.36 5.20 9.74
N ALA A 130 -1.49 4.23 8.83
CA ALA A 130 -2.77 3.75 8.34
C ALA A 130 -3.05 2.32 8.85
N GLY A 131 -3.90 2.19 9.87
CA GLY A 131 -4.38 0.88 10.30
C GLY A 131 -3.32 -0.02 10.96
N ILE A 132 -3.17 -1.24 10.46
CA ILE A 132 -2.36 -2.33 11.07
C ILE A 132 -0.89 -1.95 11.20
N ASN A 133 -0.33 -1.13 10.32
CA ASN A 133 1.06 -0.72 10.40
C ASN A 133 1.40 0.14 11.63
N LEU A 134 0.41 0.60 12.36
CA LEU A 134 0.61 1.26 13.65
C LEU A 134 1.19 0.33 14.72
N ASP A 135 0.98 -0.98 14.58
CA ASP A 135 1.54 -1.98 15.48
C ASP A 135 3.07 -2.04 15.40
N TRP A 136 3.66 -1.64 14.26
CA TRP A 136 5.11 -1.63 14.08
C TRP A 136 5.84 -0.64 15.01
N ILE A 137 5.14 0.36 15.52
CA ILE A 137 5.69 1.40 16.41
C ILE A 137 5.17 1.32 17.83
N LYS A 138 4.32 0.34 18.14
CA LYS A 138 3.87 0.08 19.52
C LYS A 138 5.08 -0.21 20.42
N GLY A 139 5.10 0.40 21.61
CA GLY A 139 6.21 0.30 22.55
C GLY A 139 7.33 1.34 22.35
N GLY A 140 7.39 1.99 21.18
CA GLY A 140 8.28 3.14 20.93
C GLY A 140 7.50 4.45 20.93
N ALA A 141 6.62 4.65 19.97
CA ALA A 141 5.86 5.89 19.78
C ALA A 141 4.41 5.78 20.28
N THR A 142 3.73 6.91 20.37
CA THR A 142 2.27 6.99 20.53
C THR A 142 1.64 6.92 19.13
N PRO A 143 0.93 5.84 18.77
CA PRO A 143 0.39 5.66 17.43
C PRO A 143 -0.85 6.55 17.21
N VAL A 144 -0.97 7.14 16.01
CA VAL A 144 -2.12 7.95 15.59
C VAL A 144 -2.66 7.43 14.27
N ALA A 145 -3.93 7.04 14.23
CA ALA A 145 -4.57 6.60 12.98
C ALA A 145 -4.83 7.81 12.06
N SER A 146 -4.30 7.76 10.84
CA SER A 146 -4.43 8.85 9.85
C SER A 146 -4.21 8.30 8.43
N ASN A 147 -4.32 9.15 7.43
CA ASN A 147 -3.98 8.85 6.05
C ASN A 147 -3.09 9.95 5.45
N LEU A 148 -2.39 9.64 4.35
CA LEU A 148 -1.41 10.52 3.72
C LEU A 148 -2.01 11.87 3.28
N ASN A 149 -3.27 11.91 2.86
CA ASN A 149 -3.91 13.16 2.42
C ASN A 149 -4.02 14.21 3.54
N LYS A 150 -4.03 13.76 4.80
CA LYS A 150 -4.08 14.62 5.99
C LYS A 150 -2.69 14.91 6.57
N ALA A 151 -1.67 14.18 6.14
CA ALA A 151 -0.38 14.14 6.82
C ALA A 151 0.33 15.50 6.83
N TYR A 152 0.38 16.21 5.70
CA TYR A 152 1.02 17.52 5.61
C TYR A 152 0.46 18.50 6.65
N GLN A 153 -0.84 18.73 6.61
CA GLN A 153 -1.49 19.68 7.52
C GLN A 153 -1.39 19.24 8.98
N SER A 154 -1.53 17.94 9.25
CA SER A 154 -1.49 17.42 10.62
C SER A 154 -0.10 17.52 11.25
N ILE A 155 0.97 17.32 10.47
CA ILE A 155 2.35 17.54 10.94
C ILE A 155 2.59 19.04 11.13
N GLN A 156 2.18 19.88 10.18
CA GLN A 156 2.35 21.32 10.25
C GLN A 156 1.68 21.94 11.47
N THR A 157 0.51 21.44 11.84
CA THR A 157 -0.27 21.94 13.00
C THR A 157 0.05 21.19 14.32
N GLY A 158 0.99 20.22 14.32
CA GLY A 158 1.42 19.51 15.51
C GLY A 158 0.44 18.47 16.04
N VAL A 159 -0.53 18.02 15.24
CA VAL A 159 -1.43 16.90 15.61
C VAL A 159 -0.62 15.64 15.86
N TYR A 160 0.39 15.39 15.02
CA TYR A 160 1.42 14.37 15.20
C TYR A 160 2.76 14.86 14.62
N GLU A 161 3.85 14.19 14.99
CA GLU A 161 5.22 14.64 14.73
C GLU A 161 5.92 13.85 13.61
N GLY A 162 5.28 12.82 13.10
CA GLY A 162 5.80 11.99 12.02
C GLY A 162 4.76 11.03 11.47
N TYR A 163 5.14 10.35 10.38
CA TYR A 163 4.25 9.44 9.67
C TYR A 163 5.02 8.21 9.13
N LEU A 164 4.39 7.03 9.22
CA LEU A 164 4.86 5.79 8.58
C LEU A 164 4.58 5.86 7.08
N SER A 165 5.62 5.97 6.26
CA SER A 165 5.47 6.11 4.81
C SER A 165 6.71 5.64 4.06
N ALA A 166 6.56 5.37 2.78
CA ALA A 166 7.68 5.13 1.89
C ALA A 166 8.32 6.44 1.40
N SER A 167 9.61 6.40 1.11
CA SER A 167 10.38 7.57 0.68
C SER A 167 9.82 8.28 -0.57
N PRO A 168 9.26 7.58 -1.60
CA PRO A 168 8.66 8.26 -2.75
C PRO A 168 7.44 9.09 -2.38
N TRP A 169 6.65 8.65 -1.42
CA TRP A 169 5.45 9.39 -1.00
C TRP A 169 5.79 10.58 -0.12
N TRP A 170 6.95 10.55 0.57
CA TRP A 170 7.40 11.63 1.42
C TRP A 170 7.54 12.94 0.64
N TYR A 171 8.12 12.90 -0.55
CA TYR A 171 8.18 14.09 -1.40
C TYR A 171 6.94 14.30 -2.26
N ALA A 172 6.25 13.23 -2.71
CA ALA A 172 5.04 13.36 -3.51
C ALA A 172 3.92 14.10 -2.77
N PHE A 173 3.82 13.89 -1.44
CA PHE A 173 2.88 14.59 -0.56
C PHE A 173 3.51 15.82 0.12
N LYS A 174 4.70 16.25 -0.33
CA LYS A 174 5.43 17.41 0.19
C LYS A 174 5.73 17.36 1.69
N LEU A 175 5.75 16.17 2.29
CA LEU A 175 5.96 16.02 3.73
C LEU A 175 7.35 16.48 4.16
N ASN A 176 8.33 16.48 3.24
CA ASN A 176 9.68 17.02 3.44
C ASN A 176 9.69 18.49 3.83
N GLU A 177 8.66 19.28 3.45
CA GLU A 177 8.58 20.71 3.79
C GLU A 177 8.23 20.93 5.28
N VAL A 178 7.51 20.00 5.91
CA VAL A 178 7.04 20.10 7.30
C VAL A 178 7.71 19.09 8.24
N ALA A 179 8.45 18.13 7.68
CA ALA A 179 9.15 17.07 8.41
C ALA A 179 10.43 16.68 7.65
N PRO A 180 11.55 17.39 7.94
CA PRO A 180 12.79 17.29 7.15
C PRO A 180 13.66 16.10 7.51
N TYR A 181 13.21 15.17 8.32
CA TYR A 181 13.93 13.96 8.71
C TYR A 181 13.24 12.72 8.19
N TYR A 182 13.98 11.82 7.55
CA TYR A 182 13.47 10.55 7.08
C TYR A 182 14.42 9.42 7.47
N THR A 183 13.91 8.46 8.23
CA THR A 183 14.68 7.27 8.62
C THR A 183 14.21 6.07 7.80
N LYS A 184 15.13 5.51 7.02
CA LYS A 184 14.95 4.23 6.33
C LYS A 184 15.06 3.11 7.36
N THR A 185 13.91 2.65 7.86
CA THR A 185 13.82 1.61 8.89
C THR A 185 13.74 0.21 8.31
N ASP A 186 13.48 0.07 7.01
CA ASP A 186 13.28 -1.20 6.32
C ASP A 186 12.18 -2.06 6.97
N PHE A 187 11.04 -1.45 7.32
CA PHE A 187 9.86 -2.21 7.75
C PHE A 187 9.41 -3.24 6.72
N GLY A 188 9.87 -3.08 5.49
CA GLY A 188 9.64 -3.96 4.38
C GLY A 188 8.70 -3.37 3.34
N ALA A 189 8.82 -3.88 2.13
CA ALA A 189 7.83 -3.70 1.08
C ALA A 189 6.56 -4.46 1.47
N GLN A 190 5.41 -3.99 0.99
CA GLN A 190 4.12 -4.51 1.41
C GLN A 190 3.28 -4.96 0.21
N PHE A 191 2.35 -5.88 0.46
CA PHE A 191 1.45 -6.40 -0.56
C PHE A 191 0.05 -6.55 0.06
N PHE A 192 -0.74 -5.49 0.06
CA PHE A 192 -2.07 -5.49 0.66
C PHE A 192 -3.15 -4.80 -0.18
N ASN A 193 -2.82 -4.27 -1.35
CA ASN A 193 -3.84 -3.76 -2.25
C ASN A 193 -4.41 -4.89 -3.09
N SER A 194 -5.72 -4.83 -3.35
CA SER A 194 -6.40 -5.71 -4.29
C SER A 194 -6.89 -4.95 -5.50
N VAL A 195 -6.86 -5.63 -6.64
CA VAL A 195 -7.61 -5.26 -7.84
C VAL A 195 -8.68 -6.31 -8.02
N SER A 196 -9.93 -5.91 -8.00
CA SER A 196 -11.07 -6.79 -8.18
C SER A 196 -12.10 -6.20 -9.12
N ILE A 197 -12.86 -7.05 -9.78
CA ILE A 197 -13.95 -6.66 -10.66
C ILE A 197 -15.28 -7.13 -10.05
N ASN A 198 -16.30 -6.27 -10.11
CA ASN A 198 -17.66 -6.66 -9.76
C ASN A 198 -18.06 -7.93 -10.52
N MET A 199 -18.62 -8.93 -9.80
CA MET A 199 -18.89 -10.25 -10.39
C MET A 199 -19.96 -10.20 -11.47
N ASP A 200 -20.94 -9.31 -11.33
CA ASP A 200 -22.01 -9.19 -12.34
C ASP A 200 -21.48 -8.53 -13.62
N THR A 201 -20.62 -7.53 -13.48
CA THR A 201 -19.87 -6.95 -14.62
C THR A 201 -18.97 -8.02 -15.26
N PHE A 202 -18.22 -8.78 -14.45
CA PHE A 202 -17.34 -9.83 -14.97
C PHE A 202 -18.11 -10.89 -15.77
N LYS A 203 -19.26 -11.34 -15.29
CA LYS A 203 -20.10 -12.33 -15.97
C LYS A 203 -20.67 -11.85 -17.30
N LYS A 204 -20.88 -10.53 -17.47
CA LYS A 204 -21.36 -9.93 -18.72
C LYS A 204 -20.27 -9.85 -19.80
N LEU A 205 -19.00 -9.90 -19.42
CA LEU A 205 -17.89 -9.86 -20.38
C LEU A 205 -17.85 -11.14 -21.22
N PRO A 206 -17.48 -11.05 -22.52
CA PRO A 206 -17.19 -12.23 -23.34
C PRO A 206 -16.11 -13.10 -22.68
N LYS A 207 -16.16 -14.42 -22.86
CA LYS A 207 -15.21 -15.36 -22.22
C LYS A 207 -13.75 -15.05 -22.53
N GLU A 208 -13.46 -14.64 -23.76
CA GLU A 208 -12.12 -14.20 -24.16
C GLU A 208 -11.65 -12.99 -23.35
N VAL A 209 -12.53 -12.00 -23.19
CA VAL A 209 -12.23 -10.80 -22.40
C VAL A 209 -12.05 -11.14 -20.91
N GLN A 210 -12.88 -12.05 -20.36
CA GLN A 210 -12.70 -12.54 -18.99
C GLN A 210 -11.30 -13.13 -18.78
N ALA A 211 -10.83 -13.95 -19.73
CA ALA A 211 -9.50 -14.56 -19.68
C ALA A 211 -8.38 -13.50 -19.70
N ILE A 212 -8.50 -12.52 -20.59
CA ILE A 212 -7.56 -11.40 -20.71
C ILE A 212 -7.48 -10.61 -19.40
N VAL A 213 -8.61 -10.21 -18.83
CA VAL A 213 -8.65 -9.41 -17.59
C VAL A 213 -8.05 -10.17 -16.41
N VAL A 214 -8.34 -11.47 -16.28
CA VAL A 214 -7.75 -12.32 -15.24
C VAL A 214 -6.24 -12.45 -15.42
N GLN A 215 -5.78 -12.69 -16.64
CA GLN A 215 -4.35 -12.82 -16.93
C GLN A 215 -3.59 -11.53 -16.59
N LEU A 216 -4.10 -10.39 -17.05
CA LEU A 216 -3.49 -9.08 -16.77
C LEU A 216 -3.49 -8.72 -15.28
N GLY A 217 -4.54 -9.10 -14.55
CA GLY A 217 -4.60 -8.93 -13.10
C GLY A 217 -3.48 -9.69 -12.38
N LYS A 218 -3.20 -10.93 -12.80
CA LYS A 218 -2.08 -11.73 -12.25
C LYS A 218 -0.72 -11.10 -12.56
N GLU A 219 -0.52 -10.60 -13.78
CA GLU A 219 0.72 -9.94 -14.20
C GLU A 219 0.94 -8.62 -13.46
N TRP A 220 -0.14 -7.93 -13.12
CA TRP A 220 -0.12 -6.61 -12.49
C TRP A 220 0.70 -6.55 -11.21
N ALA A 221 0.66 -7.59 -10.40
CA ALA A 221 1.43 -7.69 -9.17
C ALA A 221 2.93 -7.50 -9.40
N MET A 222 3.50 -8.19 -10.42
CA MET A 222 4.92 -8.06 -10.73
C MET A 222 5.25 -6.74 -11.41
N VAL A 223 4.36 -6.18 -12.23
CA VAL A 223 4.52 -4.84 -12.82
C VAL A 223 4.62 -3.79 -11.71
N THR A 224 3.74 -3.84 -10.72
CA THR A 224 3.80 -2.90 -9.58
C THR A 224 5.05 -3.10 -8.73
N ALA A 225 5.51 -4.34 -8.54
CA ALA A 225 6.75 -4.62 -7.81
C ALA A 225 7.99 -4.00 -8.48
N GLU A 226 8.05 -4.04 -9.80
CA GLU A 226 9.14 -3.41 -10.56
C GLU A 226 9.13 -1.88 -10.41
N VAL A 227 7.94 -1.28 -10.49
CA VAL A 227 7.77 0.17 -10.27
C VAL A 227 8.16 0.55 -8.84
N CYS A 228 7.71 -0.22 -7.84
CA CYS A 228 8.06 0.03 -6.44
C CYS A 228 9.57 -0.07 -6.20
N ALA A 229 10.22 -1.12 -6.69
CA ALA A 229 11.67 -1.30 -6.55
C ALA A 229 12.45 -0.11 -7.18
N LYS A 230 12.04 0.35 -8.36
CA LYS A 230 12.63 1.52 -9.02
C LYS A 230 12.40 2.79 -8.20
N ASN A 231 11.19 3.00 -7.72
CA ASN A 231 10.83 4.18 -6.94
C ASN A 231 11.56 4.22 -5.59
N ASP A 232 11.73 3.08 -4.91
CA ASP A 232 12.49 2.99 -3.66
C ASP A 232 13.96 3.33 -3.86
N ALA A 233 14.57 2.83 -4.95
CA ALA A 233 15.95 3.15 -5.30
C ALA A 233 16.17 4.66 -5.55
N MET A 234 15.20 5.32 -6.21
CA MET A 234 15.26 6.76 -6.50
C MET A 234 14.81 7.64 -5.32
N GLY A 235 13.89 7.13 -4.49
CA GLY A 235 13.22 7.92 -3.46
C GLY A 235 14.19 8.54 -2.45
N ILE A 236 15.12 7.74 -1.95
CA ILE A 236 16.15 8.20 -0.99
C ILE A 236 17.06 9.27 -1.60
N SER A 237 17.50 9.10 -2.86
CA SER A 237 18.32 10.11 -3.55
C SER A 237 17.53 11.41 -3.70
N LYS A 238 16.26 11.31 -4.10
CA LYS A 238 15.40 12.48 -4.26
C LYS A 238 15.15 13.23 -2.96
N LEU A 239 14.96 12.53 -1.85
CA LEU A 239 14.83 13.17 -0.55
C LEU A 239 16.10 13.95 -0.17
N LYS A 240 17.28 13.38 -0.40
CA LYS A 240 18.57 14.07 -0.16
C LYS A 240 18.73 15.31 -1.02
N GLU A 241 18.38 15.24 -2.32
CA GLU A 241 18.39 16.40 -3.23
C GLU A 241 17.46 17.52 -2.73
N LEU A 242 16.35 17.18 -2.06
CA LEU A 242 15.41 18.13 -1.46
C LEU A 242 15.82 18.62 -0.05
N GLY A 243 17.03 18.27 0.41
CA GLY A 243 17.58 18.73 1.69
C GLY A 243 17.06 17.96 2.91
N VAL A 244 16.41 16.80 2.71
CA VAL A 244 15.98 15.94 3.82
C VAL A 244 17.17 15.26 4.46
N ASP A 245 17.29 15.32 5.79
CA ASP A 245 18.26 14.53 6.55
C ASP A 245 17.81 13.06 6.58
N VAL A 246 18.46 12.24 5.76
CA VAL A 246 18.14 10.82 5.62
C VAL A 246 19.08 9.99 6.44
N SER A 247 18.54 9.28 7.43
CA SER A 247 19.25 8.27 8.24
C SER A 247 18.86 6.85 7.83
N ILE A 248 19.76 5.91 8.10
CA ILE A 248 19.51 4.48 7.87
C ILE A 248 19.54 3.78 9.22
N PHE A 249 18.45 3.08 9.52
CA PHE A 249 18.38 2.24 10.71
C PHE A 249 19.15 0.95 10.41
N THR A 250 20.25 0.69 11.15
CA THR A 250 21.03 -0.54 10.97
C THR A 250 20.64 -1.56 12.04
N ALA A 251 20.63 -2.83 11.69
CA ALA A 251 20.31 -3.95 12.60
C ALA A 251 21.26 -4.09 13.83
N LYS A 252 22.31 -3.27 13.92
CA LYS A 252 23.16 -3.14 15.12
C LYS A 252 22.52 -2.30 16.20
N THR A 253 21.48 -1.53 15.91
CA THR A 253 20.65 -0.87 16.91
C THR A 253 19.70 -1.95 17.46
N PRO A 254 19.75 -2.30 18.78
CA PRO A 254 18.85 -3.31 19.33
C PRO A 254 17.40 -2.86 19.05
N ASN A 255 16.73 -3.57 18.16
CA ASN A 255 15.30 -3.40 17.96
C ASN A 255 14.63 -4.21 19.07
N PRO A 256 13.93 -3.63 20.02
CA PRO A 256 12.99 -4.41 20.81
C PRO A 256 11.94 -4.90 19.81
N ALA A 257 11.97 -6.19 19.49
CA ALA A 257 10.90 -6.82 18.74
C ALA A 257 9.57 -6.38 19.37
N PRO A 258 8.58 -5.96 18.60
CA PRO A 258 7.27 -5.70 19.16
C PRO A 258 6.83 -6.99 19.85
N ALA A 259 6.48 -6.90 21.12
CA ALA A 259 5.82 -8.00 21.81
C ALA A 259 4.55 -8.32 21.01
N ILE A 260 4.54 -9.49 20.39
CA ILE A 260 3.36 -10.06 19.71
C ILE A 260 2.37 -10.47 20.78
#